data_24711f8c7f4dc8a8b6716857175f9fe2
#
_entry.id   24711f8c7f4dc8a8b6716857175f9fe2
#
_cell.length_a   1.000
_cell.length_b   1.000
_cell.length_c   1.000
_cell.angle_alpha   90.00
_cell.angle_beta   90.00
_cell.angle_gamma   90.00
#
_symmetry.space_group_name_H-M   'P 1'
#
loop_
_entity.id
_entity.type
_entity.pdbx_description
1 polymer ?
#
loop_
_entity_poly.entity_id
_entity_poly.type
_entity_poly.pdbx_seq_one_letter_code
_entity_poly.pdbx_strand_id
1 'polypeptide(L)'
;ATNIVENKGFTEKDKVLLSIKDVNNNTLNELVADVALVSVGRKPNTNGLGLDKLNLKIDKHGFIETNENFQTSISNIYAIGDVIRGPMLAHKAEEDGVAAVEIMNGEAGHVDYNLVPGIIYTAPEVAVIGKTEEELKAAGISYNKGTFPLMANSRAKAISHTDGMVKILSDKSTDKILGAPVSYTHLRAHETREYL
;
A
#
# COMPACT_ATOMS: atom_id res chain seq x y z
N ALA A 1 -8.77 15.06 8.48
CA ALA A 1 -7.84 14.08 9.06
C ALA A 1 -7.65 14.41 10.55
N THR A 2 -7.53 13.40 11.39
CA THR A 2 -7.39 13.57 12.83
C THR A 2 -6.10 12.90 13.29
N ASN A 3 -5.29 13.59 14.06
CA ASN A 3 -4.08 13.03 14.65
C ASN A 3 -4.31 12.70 16.13
N ILE A 4 -3.84 11.55 16.57
CA ILE A 4 -3.72 11.25 17.99
C ILE A 4 -2.50 12.00 18.52
N VAL A 5 -2.71 12.91 19.47
CA VAL A 5 -1.64 13.77 20.00
C VAL A 5 -0.98 13.11 21.20
N GLU A 6 -1.77 12.46 22.04
CA GLU A 6 -1.29 11.88 23.28
C GLU A 6 -2.21 10.75 23.76
N ASN A 7 -1.62 9.71 24.35
CA ASN A 7 -2.32 8.74 25.18
C ASN A 7 -2.11 9.15 26.64
N LYS A 8 -3.18 9.63 27.30
CA LYS A 8 -3.14 10.07 28.71
C LYS A 8 -3.23 8.92 29.72
N GLY A 9 -3.17 7.67 29.25
CA GLY A 9 -3.19 6.50 30.12
C GLY A 9 -4.59 5.94 30.38
N PHE A 10 -4.71 5.11 31.40
CA PHE A 10 -5.97 4.49 31.82
C PHE A 10 -6.71 5.39 32.80
N THR A 11 -8.04 5.40 32.72
CA THR A 11 -8.90 6.01 33.74
C THR A 11 -9.10 5.05 34.92
N GLU A 12 -9.68 5.52 36.02
CA GLU A 12 -10.03 4.69 37.21
C GLU A 12 -10.97 3.50 36.91
N LYS A 13 -11.51 3.40 35.68
CA LYS A 13 -12.42 2.34 35.22
C LYS A 13 -11.83 1.50 34.07
N ASP A 14 -10.52 1.36 33.99
CA ASP A 14 -9.82 0.64 32.90
C ASP A 14 -10.18 1.14 31.48
N LYS A 15 -10.53 2.42 31.35
CA LYS A 15 -10.80 3.07 30.09
C LYS A 15 -9.55 3.75 29.54
N VAL A 16 -9.43 3.77 28.23
CA VAL A 16 -8.38 4.53 27.53
C VAL A 16 -8.87 5.93 27.24
N LEU A 17 -8.13 6.94 27.71
CA LEU A 17 -8.40 8.34 27.39
C LEU A 17 -7.46 8.81 26.26
N LEU A 18 -8.03 9.20 25.14
CA LEU A 18 -7.29 9.68 23.97
C LEU A 18 -7.51 11.18 23.79
N SER A 19 -6.43 11.93 23.66
CA SER A 19 -6.49 13.30 23.15
C SER A 19 -6.32 13.29 21.64
N ILE A 20 -7.32 13.78 20.93
CA ILE A 20 -7.40 13.79 19.46
C ILE A 20 -7.33 15.23 18.99
N LYS A 21 -6.40 15.50 18.07
CA LYS A 21 -6.25 16.81 17.44
C LYS A 21 -6.78 16.79 16.01
N ASP A 22 -7.74 17.65 15.71
CA ASP A 22 -8.17 17.88 14.34
C ASP A 22 -7.08 18.65 13.57
N VAL A 23 -6.68 18.11 12.41
CA VAL A 23 -5.60 18.67 11.58
C VAL A 23 -5.98 20.00 10.95
N ASN A 24 -7.29 20.24 10.70
CA ASN A 24 -7.75 21.42 9.99
C ASN A 24 -7.89 22.65 10.89
N ASN A 25 -8.36 22.45 12.12
CA ASN A 25 -8.70 23.56 13.03
C ASN A 25 -7.90 23.56 14.35
N ASN A 26 -6.98 22.61 14.53
CA ASN A 26 -6.17 22.43 15.73
C ASN A 26 -6.97 22.22 17.05
N THR A 27 -8.27 21.93 16.98
CA THR A 27 -9.07 21.66 18.18
C THR A 27 -8.65 20.34 18.81
N LEU A 28 -8.51 20.34 20.14
CA LEU A 28 -8.28 19.15 20.94
C LEU A 28 -9.62 18.63 21.45
N ASN A 29 -9.90 17.36 21.20
CA ASN A 29 -11.03 16.64 21.75
C ASN A 29 -10.54 15.48 22.59
N GLU A 30 -11.25 15.14 23.65
CA GLU A 30 -10.98 13.95 24.44
C GLU A 30 -12.00 12.86 24.09
N LEU A 31 -11.50 11.65 23.88
CA LEU A 31 -12.29 10.46 23.61
C LEU A 31 -11.97 9.39 24.64
N VAL A 32 -13.01 8.87 25.28
CA VAL A 32 -12.90 7.74 26.19
C VAL A 32 -13.38 6.48 25.48
N ALA A 33 -12.57 5.44 25.48
CA ALA A 33 -12.87 4.17 24.84
C ALA A 33 -12.49 2.98 25.74
N ASP A 34 -13.05 1.81 25.47
CA ASP A 34 -12.66 0.58 26.16
C ASP A 34 -11.30 0.08 25.66
N VAL A 35 -11.05 0.23 24.36
CA VAL A 35 -9.83 -0.19 23.70
C VAL A 35 -9.46 0.82 22.62
N ALA A 36 -8.16 1.10 22.49
CA ALA A 36 -7.62 1.90 21.40
C ALA A 36 -6.77 1.02 20.46
N LEU A 37 -7.17 0.96 19.19
CA LEU A 37 -6.39 0.34 18.15
C LEU A 37 -5.55 1.41 17.43
N VAL A 38 -4.23 1.29 17.52
CA VAL A 38 -3.28 2.16 16.79
C VAL A 38 -2.86 1.46 15.50
N SER A 39 -3.40 1.92 14.36
CA SER A 39 -3.17 1.34 13.04
C SER A 39 -2.76 2.46 12.06
N VAL A 40 -1.64 3.12 12.34
CA VAL A 40 -1.19 4.35 11.65
C VAL A 40 -0.10 4.10 10.60
N GLY A 41 0.18 2.84 10.26
CA GLY A 41 1.14 2.46 9.25
C GLY A 41 2.20 1.47 9.76
N ARG A 42 3.24 1.27 8.95
CA ARG A 42 4.33 0.32 9.17
C ARG A 42 5.67 1.04 9.13
N LYS A 43 6.65 0.45 9.78
CA LYS A 43 8.06 0.86 9.71
C LYS A 43 8.89 -0.33 9.25
N PRO A 44 10.00 -0.11 8.51
CA PRO A 44 10.93 -1.18 8.19
C PRO A 44 11.54 -1.75 9.47
N ASN A 45 11.58 -3.07 9.58
CA ASN A 45 12.16 -3.73 10.75
C ASN A 45 13.66 -4.02 10.51
N THR A 46 14.47 -3.00 10.69
CA THR A 46 15.91 -3.04 10.46
C THR A 46 16.73 -3.12 11.75
N ASN A 47 16.06 -3.10 12.91
CA ASN A 47 16.74 -3.15 14.21
C ASN A 47 17.37 -4.52 14.47
N GLY A 48 18.58 -4.54 15.03
CA GLY A 48 19.26 -5.77 15.43
C GLY A 48 19.93 -6.56 14.29
N LEU A 49 19.87 -6.06 13.06
CA LEU A 49 20.51 -6.69 11.90
C LEU A 49 22.02 -6.38 11.79
N GLY A 50 22.57 -5.53 12.67
CA GLY A 50 23.99 -5.14 12.63
C GLY A 50 24.36 -4.28 11.43
N LEU A 51 23.40 -3.54 10.86
CA LEU A 51 23.59 -2.72 9.66
C LEU A 51 24.59 -1.57 9.90
N ASP A 52 24.69 -1.09 11.13
CA ASP A 52 25.66 -0.11 11.60
C ASP A 52 27.11 -0.61 11.44
N LYS A 53 27.35 -1.91 11.69
CA LYS A 53 28.68 -2.52 11.54
C LYS A 53 29.13 -2.60 10.08
N LEU A 54 28.18 -2.59 9.17
CA LEU A 54 28.41 -2.64 7.72
C LEU A 54 28.43 -1.26 7.07
N ASN A 55 28.13 -0.18 7.83
CA ASN A 55 27.97 1.18 7.30
C ASN A 55 26.98 1.24 6.12
N LEU A 56 25.93 0.43 6.18
CA LEU A 56 24.84 0.49 5.19
C LEU A 56 24.08 1.81 5.30
N LYS A 57 23.77 2.40 4.17
CA LYS A 57 22.97 3.63 4.14
C LYS A 57 21.52 3.32 4.47
N ILE A 58 21.01 4.01 5.48
CA ILE A 58 19.62 3.93 5.92
C ILE A 58 19.05 5.35 5.85
N ASP A 59 17.87 5.50 5.29
CA ASP A 59 17.23 6.79 5.19
C ASP A 59 16.60 7.23 6.54
N LYS A 60 16.12 8.47 6.59
CA LYS A 60 15.50 9.08 7.78
C LYS A 60 14.23 8.36 8.28
N HIS A 61 13.66 7.47 7.49
CA HIS A 61 12.48 6.68 7.84
C HIS A 61 12.82 5.23 8.22
N GLY A 62 14.10 4.87 8.18
CA GLY A 62 14.62 3.55 8.56
C GLY A 62 14.73 2.55 7.41
N PHE A 63 14.47 2.95 6.17
CA PHE A 63 14.62 2.08 5.00
C PHE A 63 16.08 1.97 4.58
N ILE A 64 16.49 0.77 4.18
CA ILE A 64 17.79 0.53 3.55
C ILE A 64 17.76 1.16 2.15
N GLU A 65 18.74 2.01 1.83
CA GLU A 65 18.86 2.60 0.52
C GLU A 65 19.41 1.58 -0.48
N THR A 66 18.72 1.42 -1.61
CA THR A 66 19.11 0.57 -2.72
C THR A 66 19.11 1.35 -4.03
N ASN A 67 19.86 0.86 -5.00
CA ASN A 67 19.71 1.29 -6.40
C ASN A 67 18.55 0.53 -7.08
N GLU A 68 18.34 0.77 -8.37
CA GLU A 68 17.28 0.13 -9.17
C GLU A 68 17.44 -1.41 -9.30
N ASN A 69 18.63 -1.92 -8.98
CA ASN A 69 18.95 -3.34 -9.01
C ASN A 69 18.89 -3.98 -7.61
N PHE A 70 18.19 -3.39 -6.65
CA PHE A 70 18.08 -3.84 -5.25
C PHE A 70 19.41 -3.88 -4.48
N GLN A 71 20.49 -3.36 -5.06
CA GLN A 71 21.82 -3.39 -4.50
C GLN A 71 21.98 -2.24 -3.49
N THR A 72 22.50 -2.53 -2.32
CA THR A 72 22.78 -1.54 -1.27
C THR A 72 24.07 -0.73 -1.58
N SER A 73 24.49 0.10 -0.64
CA SER A 73 25.80 0.78 -0.73
C SER A 73 26.99 -0.19 -0.75
N ILE A 74 26.79 -1.47 -0.45
CA ILE A 74 27.79 -2.54 -0.52
C ILE A 74 27.40 -3.48 -1.65
N SER A 75 28.27 -3.62 -2.65
CA SER A 75 27.97 -4.23 -3.94
C SER A 75 27.53 -5.70 -3.92
N ASN A 76 27.87 -6.45 -2.88
CA ASN A 76 27.47 -7.84 -2.69
C ASN A 76 26.33 -8.03 -1.68
N ILE A 77 25.69 -6.93 -1.26
CA ILE A 77 24.53 -6.96 -0.35
C ILE A 77 23.35 -6.33 -1.06
N TYR A 78 22.26 -7.06 -1.09
CA TYR A 78 20.98 -6.67 -1.68
C TYR A 78 19.93 -6.56 -0.58
N ALA A 79 18.94 -5.70 -0.77
CA ALA A 79 17.81 -5.58 0.12
C ALA A 79 16.50 -5.51 -0.70
N ILE A 80 15.47 -6.21 -0.22
CA ILE A 80 14.17 -6.35 -0.89
C ILE A 80 13.03 -6.23 0.11
N GLY A 81 11.80 -6.11 -0.37
CA GLY A 81 10.59 -6.17 0.45
C GLY A 81 10.40 -4.94 1.34
N ASP A 82 9.88 -5.17 2.54
CA ASP A 82 9.44 -4.12 3.47
C ASP A 82 10.60 -3.28 4.07
N VAL A 83 11.84 -3.71 3.92
CA VAL A 83 13.00 -2.97 4.42
C VAL A 83 13.55 -1.93 3.45
N ILE A 84 13.05 -1.89 2.20
CA ILE A 84 13.37 -0.88 1.19
C ILE A 84 12.15 -0.03 0.87
N ARG A 85 12.35 1.06 0.15
CA ARG A 85 11.26 1.93 -0.32
C ARG A 85 10.29 1.20 -1.23
N GLY A 86 9.04 1.64 -1.21
CA GLY A 86 7.92 1.10 -1.99
C GLY A 86 6.77 0.63 -1.10
N PRO A 87 5.72 0.03 -1.68
CA PRO A 87 4.61 -0.54 -0.92
C PRO A 87 5.07 -1.69 -0.02
N MET A 88 4.64 -1.67 1.25
CA MET A 88 4.91 -2.76 2.19
C MET A 88 3.88 -3.88 2.03
N LEU A 89 4.00 -4.64 0.95
CA LEU A 89 3.07 -5.69 0.52
C LEU A 89 3.84 -6.98 0.23
N ALA A 90 3.28 -8.13 0.64
CA ALA A 90 3.90 -9.45 0.47
C ALA A 90 4.24 -9.75 -0.99
N HIS A 91 3.26 -9.60 -1.89
CA HIS A 91 3.47 -9.85 -3.32
C HIS A 91 4.52 -8.91 -3.97
N LYS A 92 4.63 -7.65 -3.51
CA LYS A 92 5.72 -6.77 -3.94
C LYS A 92 7.09 -7.31 -3.48
N ALA A 93 7.17 -7.82 -2.25
CA ALA A 93 8.41 -8.39 -1.72
C ALA A 93 8.83 -9.68 -2.46
N GLU A 94 7.85 -10.47 -2.91
CA GLU A 94 8.08 -11.66 -3.74
C GLU A 94 8.62 -11.28 -5.12
N GLU A 95 8.00 -10.31 -5.79
CA GLU A 95 8.47 -9.79 -7.09
C GLU A 95 9.88 -9.17 -6.98
N ASP A 96 10.14 -8.39 -5.91
CA ASP A 96 11.48 -7.86 -5.63
C ASP A 96 12.50 -9.01 -5.52
N GLY A 97 12.14 -10.10 -4.83
CA GLY A 97 13.00 -11.25 -4.63
C GLY A 97 13.37 -11.95 -5.95
N VAL A 98 12.38 -12.19 -6.80
CA VAL A 98 12.59 -12.77 -8.12
C VAL A 98 13.50 -11.88 -8.96
N ALA A 99 13.15 -10.59 -9.09
CA ALA A 99 13.91 -9.65 -9.90
C ALA A 99 15.35 -9.48 -9.39
N ALA A 100 15.56 -9.44 -8.06
CA ALA A 100 16.90 -9.34 -7.49
C ALA A 100 17.77 -10.55 -7.82
N VAL A 101 17.21 -11.78 -7.79
CA VAL A 101 17.93 -13.01 -8.14
C VAL A 101 18.24 -13.06 -9.64
N GLU A 102 17.29 -12.69 -10.50
CA GLU A 102 17.52 -12.58 -11.94
C GLU A 102 18.68 -11.62 -12.25
N ILE A 103 18.70 -10.43 -11.61
CA ILE A 103 19.78 -9.46 -11.75
C ILE A 103 21.12 -10.04 -11.27
N MET A 104 21.14 -10.73 -10.12
CA MET A 104 22.35 -11.39 -9.63
C MET A 104 22.88 -12.47 -10.59
N ASN A 105 21.97 -13.10 -11.34
CA ASN A 105 22.32 -14.10 -12.38
C ASN A 105 22.69 -13.47 -13.74
N GLY A 106 22.67 -12.14 -13.85
CA GLY A 106 22.99 -11.42 -15.08
C GLY A 106 21.83 -11.30 -16.07
N GLU A 107 20.60 -11.53 -15.61
CA GLU A 107 19.39 -11.39 -16.38
C GLU A 107 18.74 -10.00 -16.16
N ALA A 108 17.75 -9.65 -16.96
CA ALA A 108 17.06 -8.35 -16.87
C ALA A 108 15.87 -8.43 -15.90
N GLY A 109 16.13 -8.57 -14.59
CA GLY A 109 15.09 -8.51 -13.56
C GLY A 109 14.50 -7.10 -13.44
N HIS A 110 13.19 -6.98 -13.35
CA HIS A 110 12.49 -5.71 -13.22
C HIS A 110 11.15 -5.85 -12.49
N VAL A 111 10.84 -4.89 -11.62
CA VAL A 111 9.53 -4.76 -10.98
C VAL A 111 8.92 -3.40 -11.33
N ASP A 112 7.76 -3.39 -11.99
CA ASP A 112 7.00 -2.16 -12.20
C ASP A 112 6.06 -1.91 -11.01
N TYR A 113 6.48 -1.07 -10.08
CA TYR A 113 5.69 -0.74 -8.91
C TYR A 113 4.35 -0.04 -9.20
N ASN A 114 4.14 0.47 -10.42
CA ASN A 114 2.82 0.97 -10.82
C ASN A 114 1.82 -0.17 -11.06
N LEU A 115 2.30 -1.39 -11.28
CA LEU A 115 1.47 -2.57 -11.48
C LEU A 115 1.29 -3.42 -10.22
N VAL A 116 1.86 -3.01 -9.10
CA VAL A 116 1.64 -3.69 -7.81
C VAL A 116 0.26 -3.34 -7.28
N PRO A 117 -0.66 -4.31 -7.14
CA PRO A 117 -2.01 -4.04 -6.67
C PRO A 117 -2.02 -3.72 -5.18
N GLY A 118 -2.76 -2.69 -4.80
CA GLY A 118 -3.09 -2.36 -3.42
C GLY A 118 -4.49 -2.84 -3.07
N ILE A 119 -4.68 -3.45 -1.88
CA ILE A 119 -5.99 -3.90 -1.41
C ILE A 119 -6.27 -3.36 -0.02
N ILE A 120 -7.51 -2.86 0.17
CA ILE A 120 -8.04 -2.44 1.47
C ILE A 120 -9.15 -3.44 1.83
N TYR A 121 -8.93 -4.22 2.87
CA TYR A 121 -9.85 -5.26 3.35
C TYR A 121 -10.95 -4.68 4.25
N THR A 122 -11.78 -3.84 3.66
CA THR A 122 -12.98 -3.28 4.29
C THR A 122 -14.23 -3.97 3.77
N ALA A 123 -15.40 -3.56 4.22
CA ALA A 123 -16.68 -4.00 3.65
C ALA A 123 -17.41 -2.78 3.06
N PRO A 124 -17.44 -2.61 1.73
CA PRO A 124 -16.84 -3.44 0.69
C PRO A 124 -15.31 -3.31 0.63
N GLU A 125 -14.62 -4.32 0.07
CA GLU A 125 -13.19 -4.28 -0.20
C GLU A 125 -12.90 -3.31 -1.35
N VAL A 126 -11.69 -2.72 -1.34
CA VAL A 126 -11.23 -1.85 -2.42
C VAL A 126 -9.88 -2.35 -2.92
N ALA A 127 -9.76 -2.59 -4.21
CA ALA A 127 -8.49 -2.87 -4.88
C ALA A 127 -8.15 -1.76 -5.87
N VAL A 128 -6.88 -1.43 -5.96
CA VAL A 128 -6.36 -0.44 -6.90
C VAL A 128 -5.10 -0.99 -7.55
N ILE A 129 -5.04 -0.93 -8.87
CA ILE A 129 -3.82 -1.15 -9.64
C ILE A 129 -3.59 0.03 -10.57
N GLY A 130 -2.35 0.44 -10.73
CA GLY A 130 -1.99 1.61 -11.53
C GLY A 130 -2.38 2.93 -10.87
N LYS A 131 -2.67 3.93 -11.68
CA LYS A 131 -2.92 5.31 -11.23
C LYS A 131 -4.39 5.57 -10.90
N THR A 132 -4.61 6.42 -9.91
CA THR A 132 -5.94 6.95 -9.56
C THR A 132 -6.30 8.16 -10.44
N GLU A 133 -7.58 8.55 -10.45
CA GLU A 133 -8.01 9.76 -11.15
C GLU A 133 -7.32 11.02 -10.62
N GLU A 134 -7.11 11.08 -9.31
CA GLU A 134 -6.47 12.19 -8.63
C GLU A 134 -5.02 12.34 -9.07
N GLU A 135 -4.29 11.23 -9.17
CA GLU A 135 -2.90 11.22 -9.65
C GLU A 135 -2.80 11.60 -11.13
N LEU A 136 -3.72 11.10 -11.98
CA LEU A 136 -3.76 11.47 -13.39
C LEU A 136 -4.05 12.96 -13.57
N LYS A 137 -5.01 13.51 -12.81
CA LYS A 137 -5.32 14.95 -12.82
C LYS A 137 -4.13 15.80 -12.35
N ALA A 138 -3.49 15.39 -11.26
CA ALA A 138 -2.31 16.10 -10.73
C ALA A 138 -1.14 16.07 -11.72
N ALA A 139 -0.98 14.98 -12.47
CA ALA A 139 0.04 14.84 -13.51
C ALA A 139 -0.32 15.49 -14.86
N GLY A 140 -1.53 16.05 -15.00
CA GLY A 140 -2.02 16.64 -16.26
C GLY A 140 -2.22 15.64 -17.38
N ILE A 141 -2.37 14.34 -17.06
CA ILE A 141 -2.56 13.27 -18.04
C ILE A 141 -4.03 13.21 -18.45
N SER A 142 -4.29 13.31 -19.76
CA SER A 142 -5.64 13.17 -20.31
C SER A 142 -6.03 11.69 -20.37
N TYR A 143 -7.20 11.35 -19.83
CA TYR A 143 -7.67 9.97 -19.76
C TYR A 143 -9.16 9.84 -20.12
N ASN A 144 -9.54 8.65 -20.56
CA ASN A 144 -10.92 8.19 -20.63
C ASN A 144 -11.26 7.38 -19.37
N LYS A 145 -12.53 7.41 -18.98
CA LYS A 145 -13.05 6.68 -17.82
C LYS A 145 -14.24 5.83 -18.21
N GLY A 146 -14.13 4.53 -17.97
CA GLY A 146 -15.23 3.59 -17.97
C GLY A 146 -15.60 3.17 -16.54
N THR A 147 -16.90 3.07 -16.24
CA THR A 147 -17.38 2.58 -14.94
C THR A 147 -18.48 1.55 -15.13
N PHE A 148 -18.46 0.49 -14.33
CA PHE A 148 -19.47 -0.54 -14.30
C PHE A 148 -19.94 -0.75 -12.86
N PRO A 149 -21.21 -0.43 -12.53
CA PRO A 149 -21.74 -0.63 -11.19
C PRO A 149 -22.03 -2.11 -10.92
N LEU A 150 -21.66 -2.61 -9.75
CA LEU A 150 -21.85 -4.02 -9.40
C LEU A 150 -23.30 -4.45 -9.26
N MET A 151 -24.23 -3.52 -9.04
CA MET A 151 -25.66 -3.79 -9.10
C MET A 151 -26.13 -4.36 -10.45
N ALA A 152 -25.34 -4.19 -11.52
CA ALA A 152 -25.59 -4.80 -12.83
C ALA A 152 -24.95 -6.20 -12.98
N ASN A 153 -24.13 -6.65 -12.02
CA ASN A 153 -23.45 -7.93 -12.04
C ASN A 153 -24.34 -9.04 -11.44
N SER A 154 -24.50 -10.15 -12.15
CA SER A 154 -25.36 -11.26 -11.72
C SER A 154 -24.86 -11.95 -10.45
N ARG A 155 -23.55 -12.11 -10.29
CA ARG A 155 -22.95 -12.70 -9.09
C ARG A 155 -23.16 -11.79 -7.88
N ALA A 156 -22.98 -10.49 -8.02
CA ALA A 156 -23.21 -9.52 -6.95
C ALA A 156 -24.67 -9.56 -6.47
N LYS A 157 -25.62 -9.66 -7.42
CA LYS A 157 -27.04 -9.83 -7.09
C LYS A 157 -27.31 -11.15 -6.38
N ALA A 158 -26.74 -12.25 -6.83
CA ALA A 158 -26.95 -13.57 -6.24
C ALA A 158 -26.51 -13.67 -4.79
N ILE A 159 -25.46 -12.94 -4.40
CA ILE A 159 -24.96 -12.89 -3.02
C ILE A 159 -25.47 -11.68 -2.22
N SER A 160 -26.38 -10.88 -2.79
CA SER A 160 -26.93 -9.65 -2.18
C SER A 160 -25.87 -8.62 -1.78
N HIS A 161 -24.75 -8.57 -2.51
CA HIS A 161 -23.65 -7.62 -2.30
C HIS A 161 -23.45 -6.78 -3.56
N THR A 162 -24.33 -5.82 -3.76
CA THR A 162 -24.37 -4.99 -4.98
C THR A 162 -23.66 -3.64 -4.86
N ASP A 163 -23.17 -3.32 -3.67
CA ASP A 163 -22.41 -2.09 -3.42
C ASP A 163 -21.02 -2.19 -4.04
N GLY A 164 -20.67 -1.15 -4.80
CA GLY A 164 -19.36 -1.08 -5.43
C GLY A 164 -19.40 -0.86 -6.93
N MET A 165 -18.23 -0.73 -7.50
CA MET A 165 -18.05 -0.51 -8.94
C MET A 165 -16.67 -1.00 -9.40
N VAL A 166 -16.58 -1.29 -10.69
CA VAL A 166 -15.33 -1.40 -11.42
C VAL A 166 -15.11 -0.09 -12.18
N LYS A 167 -13.92 0.47 -12.10
CA LYS A 167 -13.52 1.64 -12.86
C LYS A 167 -12.26 1.31 -13.65
N ILE A 168 -12.22 1.71 -14.92
CA ILE A 168 -11.03 1.61 -15.78
C ILE A 168 -10.66 3.00 -16.24
N LEU A 169 -9.38 3.32 -16.16
CA LEU A 169 -8.80 4.56 -16.66
C LEU A 169 -7.83 4.21 -17.78
N SER A 170 -8.02 4.80 -18.98
CA SER A 170 -7.13 4.61 -20.11
C SER A 170 -6.60 5.93 -20.63
N ASP A 171 -5.41 5.92 -21.19
CA ASP A 171 -4.84 7.10 -21.87
C ASP A 171 -5.72 7.49 -23.05
N LYS A 172 -6.04 8.79 -23.16
CA LYS A 172 -6.98 9.29 -24.16
C LYS A 172 -6.50 9.14 -25.59
N SER A 173 -5.20 9.08 -25.80
CA SER A 173 -4.57 9.04 -27.14
C SER A 173 -4.19 7.64 -27.58
N THR A 174 -3.76 6.79 -26.64
CA THR A 174 -3.19 5.46 -26.93
C THR A 174 -4.10 4.32 -26.48
N ASP A 175 -5.16 4.61 -25.72
CA ASP A 175 -6.04 3.62 -25.06
C ASP A 175 -5.31 2.67 -24.08
N LYS A 176 -4.04 2.91 -23.78
CA LYS A 176 -3.30 2.13 -22.78
C LYS A 176 -3.98 2.27 -21.41
N ILE A 177 -4.20 1.15 -20.73
CA ILE A 177 -4.75 1.16 -19.37
C ILE A 177 -3.74 1.83 -18.44
N LEU A 178 -4.20 2.85 -17.70
CA LEU A 178 -3.42 3.62 -16.74
C LEU A 178 -3.72 3.23 -15.30
N GLY A 179 -4.92 2.73 -15.04
CA GLY A 179 -5.32 2.27 -13.73
C GLY A 179 -6.71 1.63 -13.70
N ALA A 180 -6.91 0.77 -12.71
CA ALA A 180 -8.15 0.05 -12.50
C ALA A 180 -8.50 -0.02 -11.00
N PRO A 181 -9.11 1.03 -10.42
CA PRO A 181 -9.69 0.94 -9.09
C PRO A 181 -11.01 0.18 -9.13
N VAL A 182 -11.15 -0.78 -8.21
CA VAL A 182 -12.33 -1.64 -8.06
C VAL A 182 -12.78 -1.64 -6.61
N SER A 183 -14.07 -1.51 -6.38
CA SER A 183 -14.67 -1.72 -5.05
C SER A 183 -15.63 -2.90 -5.12
N TYR A 184 -15.39 -3.95 -4.33
CA TYR A 184 -16.19 -5.18 -4.34
C TYR A 184 -16.00 -5.99 -3.06
N THR A 185 -16.97 -6.83 -2.67
CA THR A 185 -16.97 -7.57 -1.40
C THR A 185 -16.09 -8.82 -1.37
N HIS A 186 -15.44 -9.20 -2.44
CA HIS A 186 -14.55 -10.36 -2.55
C HIS A 186 -13.41 -10.13 -3.54
N LEU A 187 -12.73 -8.98 -3.41
CA LEU A 187 -11.48 -8.76 -4.10
C LEU A 187 -10.40 -9.54 -3.36
N ARG A 188 -9.92 -10.60 -3.96
CA ARG A 188 -8.69 -11.25 -3.51
C ARG A 188 -7.55 -10.77 -4.38
N ALA A 189 -6.49 -10.27 -3.78
CA ALA A 189 -5.20 -10.31 -4.42
C ALA A 189 -4.94 -11.78 -4.76
N HIS A 190 -4.59 -12.09 -5.99
CA HIS A 190 -4.03 -13.39 -6.32
C HIS A 190 -2.64 -13.46 -5.69
N GLU A 191 -2.60 -13.65 -4.38
CA GLU A 191 -1.36 -13.95 -3.65
C GLU A 191 -0.90 -15.38 -3.92
N THR A 192 -1.73 -16.16 -4.59
CA THR A 192 -1.38 -17.49 -5.06
C THR A 192 -1.28 -17.45 -6.59
N ARG A 193 -0.09 -17.22 -7.12
CA ARG A 193 0.28 -17.94 -8.32
C ARG A 193 0.26 -19.40 -7.91
N GLU A 194 -0.82 -20.12 -8.25
CA GLU A 194 -0.73 -21.57 -8.31
C GLU A 194 0.40 -21.88 -9.28
N TYR A 195 1.39 -22.56 -8.78
CA TYR A 195 2.49 -23.09 -9.56
C TYR A 195 1.92 -23.94 -10.69
N LEU A 196 2.01 -23.46 -11.90
CA LEU A 196 1.89 -24.27 -13.10
C LEU A 196 3.26 -24.84 -13.45
#